data_b3fe27284a44f2643662992642aa0af7
#
_entry.id   b3fe27284a44f2643662992642aa0af7
#
_cell.length_a   1.000
_cell.length_b   1.000
_cell.length_c   1.000
_cell.angle_alpha   90.00
_cell.angle_beta   90.00
_cell.angle_gamma   90.00
#
_symmetry.space_group_name_H-M   'P 1'
#
loop_
_entity.id
_entity.type
_entity.pdbx_description
1 polymer ?
#
loop_
_entity_poly.entity_id
_entity_poly.type
_entity_poly.pdbx_seq_one_letter_code
_entity_poly.pdbx_strand_id
1 'polypeptide(L)'
;MNRPSLINLSKISDLRGNLTFIQYPDHIPFVIKKVDWIYDVPSGRNKTGYASKKNKEVIVCLSGSIEVFVTNGQTEESYVLSRPYSALVIPKMNWRQLRNFSTNAVVMILNSSKKEESEIIHDISNLLK
;
A
#
# COMPACT_ATOMS: atom_id res chain seq x y z
N MET A 1 -9.57 3.68 -13.62
CA MET A 1 -8.26 3.26 -14.13
C MET A 1 -7.64 2.28 -13.16
N ASN A 2 -7.05 1.23 -13.70
CA ASN A 2 -6.53 0.14 -12.88
C ASN A 2 -5.01 0.21 -12.71
N ARG A 3 -4.47 1.40 -12.59
CA ARG A 3 -3.03 1.60 -12.39
C ARG A 3 -2.77 2.12 -10.99
N PRO A 4 -1.67 1.69 -10.35
CA PRO A 4 -1.26 2.29 -9.09
C PRO A 4 -1.00 3.79 -9.26
N SER A 5 -1.23 4.56 -8.22
CA SER A 5 -0.91 5.98 -8.24
C SER A 5 -0.31 6.42 -6.91
N LEU A 6 0.73 7.23 -7.00
CA LEU A 6 1.39 7.78 -5.83
C LEU A 6 0.82 9.17 -5.55
N ILE A 7 0.36 9.37 -4.33
CA ILE A 7 -0.26 10.63 -3.90
C ILE A 7 0.62 11.26 -2.82
N ASN A 8 0.89 12.55 -2.95
CA ASN A 8 1.55 13.32 -1.90
C ASN A 8 0.49 14.00 -1.04
N LEU A 9 0.46 13.63 0.23
CA LEU A 9 -0.48 14.17 1.19
C LEU A 9 0.04 15.46 1.79
N SER A 10 -0.87 16.29 2.29
CA SER A 10 -0.49 17.52 2.95
C SER A 10 0.23 17.24 4.25
N LYS A 11 1.24 18.04 4.55
CA LYS A 11 1.99 17.97 5.79
C LYS A 11 1.87 19.32 6.49
N ILE A 12 1.30 19.31 7.68
CA ILE A 12 1.16 20.51 8.52
C ILE A 12 2.30 20.48 9.52
N SER A 13 3.18 21.49 9.46
CA SER A 13 4.41 21.51 10.26
C SER A 13 4.42 22.69 11.21
N ASP A 14 4.89 22.44 12.43
CA ASP A 14 5.23 23.51 13.38
C ASP A 14 6.40 23.01 14.25
N LEU A 15 6.77 23.80 15.26
CA LEU A 15 7.92 23.47 16.11
C LEU A 15 7.69 22.19 16.95
N ARG A 16 6.45 21.71 17.05
CA ARG A 16 6.10 20.54 17.84
C ARG A 16 6.04 19.29 16.98
N GLY A 17 6.19 19.40 15.66
CA GLY A 17 6.20 18.25 14.77
C GLY A 17 5.35 18.46 13.54
N ASN A 18 5.05 17.34 12.87
CA ASN A 18 4.30 17.35 11.62
C ASN A 18 3.05 16.49 11.74
N LEU A 19 2.00 16.91 11.03
CA LEU A 19 0.75 16.15 10.97
C LEU A 19 0.37 15.95 9.51
N THR A 20 0.00 14.71 9.19
CA THR A 20 -0.52 14.34 7.86
C THR A 20 -1.81 13.56 8.07
N PHE A 21 -2.76 13.73 7.17
CA PHE A 21 -4.04 13.05 7.27
C PHE A 21 -4.56 12.59 5.92
N ILE A 22 -5.46 11.62 5.95
CA ILE A 22 -6.12 11.08 4.77
C ILE A 22 -7.62 11.14 5.01
N GLN A 23 -8.35 11.68 4.03
CA GLN A 23 -9.81 11.75 4.09
C GLN A 23 -10.42 11.24 2.79
N TYR A 24 -11.54 10.57 2.93
CA TYR A 24 -12.39 10.22 1.80
C TYR A 24 -13.47 11.31 1.66
N PRO A 25 -13.78 11.81 0.48
CA PRO A 25 -13.20 11.45 -0.82
C PRO A 25 -12.04 12.34 -1.27
N ASP A 26 -11.51 13.21 -0.40
CA ASP A 26 -10.57 14.25 -0.80
C ASP A 26 -9.24 13.66 -1.29
N HIS A 27 -8.73 12.62 -0.64
CA HIS A 27 -7.41 12.09 -0.92
C HIS A 27 -7.45 10.71 -1.58
N ILE A 28 -8.44 9.89 -1.24
CA ILE A 28 -8.51 8.51 -1.69
C ILE A 28 -9.90 8.22 -2.25
N PRO A 29 -10.01 7.24 -3.17
CA PRO A 29 -11.25 7.03 -3.92
C PRO A 29 -12.22 6.05 -3.25
N PHE A 30 -12.05 5.74 -1.97
CA PHE A 30 -12.92 4.76 -1.31
C PHE A 30 -13.07 5.05 0.17
N VAL A 31 -14.19 4.57 0.74
CA VAL A 31 -14.40 4.60 2.18
C VAL A 31 -13.51 3.55 2.83
N ILE A 32 -12.78 3.92 3.87
CA ILE A 32 -11.88 3.01 4.58
C ILE A 32 -12.71 2.11 5.49
N LYS A 33 -12.61 0.81 5.29
CA LYS A 33 -13.34 -0.18 6.08
C LYS A 33 -12.46 -1.04 6.97
N LYS A 34 -11.15 -1.04 6.72
CA LYS A 34 -10.19 -1.81 7.51
C LYS A 34 -8.84 -1.14 7.44
N VAL A 35 -8.14 -1.11 8.55
CA VAL A 35 -6.77 -0.58 8.60
C VAL A 35 -5.86 -1.68 9.13
N ASP A 36 -4.81 -1.99 8.40
CA ASP A 36 -3.75 -2.90 8.83
C ASP A 36 -2.49 -2.09 9.07
N TRP A 37 -1.66 -2.51 10.01
CA TRP A 37 -0.30 -2.00 10.08
C TRP A 37 0.65 -3.15 10.34
N ILE A 38 1.82 -3.03 9.70
CA ILE A 38 2.85 -4.08 9.69
C ILE A 38 4.08 -3.49 10.37
N TYR A 39 4.64 -4.24 11.29
CA TYR A 39 5.81 -3.80 12.04
C TYR A 39 6.64 -5.01 12.45
N ASP A 40 7.85 -4.77 12.93
CA ASP A 40 8.77 -5.83 13.38
C ASP A 40 9.16 -6.81 12.27
N VAL A 41 9.16 -6.36 11.01
CA VAL A 41 9.69 -7.18 9.92
C VAL A 41 11.21 -7.08 9.95
N PRO A 42 11.93 -8.21 9.98
CA PRO A 42 13.40 -8.15 9.95
C PRO A 42 13.91 -7.41 8.72
N SER A 43 14.98 -6.64 8.90
CA SER A 43 15.58 -5.84 7.85
C SER A 43 15.89 -6.69 6.61
N GLY A 44 15.53 -6.17 5.43
CA GLY A 44 15.76 -6.83 4.15
C GLY A 44 14.76 -7.92 3.79
N ARG A 45 13.82 -8.23 4.67
CA ARG A 45 12.83 -9.27 4.41
C ARG A 45 11.67 -8.73 3.57
N ASN A 46 10.92 -9.65 2.98
CA ASN A 46 9.77 -9.38 2.15
C ASN A 46 8.52 -10.01 2.75
N LYS A 47 7.39 -9.40 2.53
CA LYS A 47 6.09 -10.01 2.85
C LYS A 47 5.60 -10.80 1.64
N THR A 48 4.66 -11.70 1.87
CA THR A 48 4.03 -12.47 0.79
C THR A 48 3.20 -11.53 -0.08
N GLY A 49 3.34 -11.67 -1.40
CA GLY A 49 2.57 -10.88 -2.34
C GLY A 49 1.19 -11.47 -2.62
N TYR A 50 0.27 -10.62 -3.01
CA TYR A 50 -1.07 -11.05 -3.42
C TYR A 50 -1.77 -9.94 -4.20
N ALA A 51 -2.85 -10.32 -4.88
CA ALA A 51 -3.78 -9.36 -5.47
C ALA A 51 -5.17 -9.63 -4.90
N SER A 52 -6.04 -8.65 -4.92
CA SER A 52 -7.42 -8.81 -4.51
C SER A 52 -8.34 -8.57 -5.69
N LYS A 53 -9.42 -9.35 -5.76
CA LYS A 53 -10.44 -9.17 -6.80
C LYS A 53 -11.33 -7.96 -6.52
N LYS A 54 -11.47 -7.54 -5.27
CA LYS A 54 -12.38 -6.47 -4.89
C LYS A 54 -11.76 -5.36 -4.06
N ASN A 55 -10.80 -5.70 -3.20
CA ASN A 55 -10.24 -4.72 -2.26
C ASN A 55 -9.29 -3.77 -2.96
N LYS A 56 -9.46 -2.48 -2.71
CA LYS A 56 -8.50 -1.45 -3.08
C LYS A 56 -7.72 -1.10 -1.82
N GLU A 57 -6.43 -0.79 -1.99
CA GLU A 57 -5.55 -0.49 -0.88
C GLU A 57 -4.87 0.85 -1.04
N VAL A 58 -4.54 1.46 0.08
CA VAL A 58 -3.60 2.59 0.13
C VAL A 58 -2.50 2.20 1.11
N ILE A 59 -1.26 2.26 0.65
CA ILE A 59 -0.09 1.86 1.42
C ILE A 59 0.73 3.09 1.79
N VAL A 60 1.01 3.25 3.07
CA VAL A 60 1.83 4.36 3.59
C VAL A 60 2.93 3.78 4.48
N CYS A 61 4.17 4.18 4.24
CA CYS A 61 5.27 3.83 5.13
C CYS A 61 5.41 4.93 6.19
N LEU A 62 4.97 4.62 7.40
CA LEU A 62 4.95 5.60 8.49
C LEU A 62 6.32 5.86 9.09
N SER A 63 7.21 4.87 9.02
CA SER A 63 8.56 4.95 9.55
C SER A 63 9.45 4.05 8.73
N GLY A 64 10.70 4.45 8.51
CA GLY A 64 11.64 3.69 7.71
C GLY A 64 11.32 3.74 6.23
N SER A 65 11.60 2.66 5.52
CA SER A 65 11.36 2.58 4.09
C SER A 65 11.00 1.16 3.67
N ILE A 66 10.25 1.06 2.59
CA ILE A 66 9.93 -0.21 1.92
C ILE A 66 9.94 0.02 0.41
N GLU A 67 10.04 -1.08 -0.31
CA GLU A 67 9.82 -1.11 -1.75
C GLU A 67 8.51 -1.85 -2.00
N VAL A 68 7.65 -1.31 -2.86
CA VAL A 68 6.40 -1.97 -3.26
C VAL A 68 6.50 -2.34 -4.72
N PHE A 69 6.51 -3.63 -5.01
CA PHE A 69 6.45 -4.14 -6.37
C PHE A 69 5.00 -4.37 -6.74
N VAL A 70 4.58 -3.88 -7.91
CA VAL A 70 3.18 -4.00 -8.36
C VAL A 70 3.16 -4.46 -9.80
N THR A 71 2.29 -5.42 -10.10
CA THR A 71 2.07 -5.85 -11.48
C THR A 71 0.60 -6.18 -11.71
N ASN A 72 0.11 -5.85 -12.90
CA ASN A 72 -1.23 -6.26 -13.34
C ASN A 72 -1.16 -7.50 -14.25
N GLY A 73 0.02 -8.10 -14.38
CA GLY A 73 0.25 -9.24 -15.25
C GLY A 73 0.80 -8.85 -16.62
N GLN A 74 0.74 -7.59 -16.99
CA GLN A 74 1.25 -7.08 -18.27
C GLN A 74 2.36 -6.07 -18.08
N THR A 75 2.25 -5.20 -17.08
CA THR A 75 3.27 -4.19 -16.75
C THR A 75 3.69 -4.35 -15.31
N GLU A 76 4.91 -3.91 -15.02
CA GLU A 76 5.48 -3.97 -13.67
C GLU A 76 5.99 -2.60 -13.27
N GLU A 77 5.81 -2.26 -12.00
CA GLU A 77 6.32 -1.02 -11.45
C GLU A 77 6.82 -1.27 -10.03
N SER A 78 7.83 -0.50 -9.61
CA SER A 78 8.31 -0.53 -8.24
C SER A 78 8.31 0.88 -7.68
N TYR A 79 7.91 1.01 -6.42
CA TYR A 79 7.86 2.28 -5.71
C TYR A 79 8.63 2.14 -4.41
N VAL A 80 9.43 3.15 -4.09
CA VAL A 80 10.08 3.23 -2.78
C VAL A 80 9.27 4.20 -1.94
N LEU A 81 8.76 3.72 -0.81
CA LEU A 81 8.02 4.54 0.14
C LEU A 81 8.91 4.80 1.35
N SER A 82 9.25 6.06 1.59
CA SER A 82 10.15 6.44 2.68
C SER A 82 9.69 7.69 3.42
N ARG A 83 8.47 8.16 3.13
CA ARG A 83 7.92 9.37 3.76
C ARG A 83 6.49 9.10 4.23
N PRO A 84 6.12 9.52 5.44
CA PRO A 84 4.76 9.25 5.95
C PRO A 84 3.67 10.04 5.23
N TYR A 85 4.02 11.03 4.42
CA TYR A 85 3.04 11.79 3.65
C TYR A 85 2.91 11.32 2.19
N SER A 86 3.55 10.23 1.82
CA SER A 86 3.40 9.62 0.50
C SER A 86 2.51 8.39 0.60
N ALA A 87 1.45 8.35 -0.18
CA ALA A 87 0.49 7.25 -0.17
C ALA A 87 0.44 6.62 -1.55
N LEU A 88 0.53 5.30 -1.61
CA LEU A 88 0.45 4.54 -2.86
C LEU A 88 -0.91 3.86 -2.94
N VAL A 89 -1.71 4.24 -3.94
CA VAL A 89 -3.02 3.65 -4.17
C VAL A 89 -2.86 2.43 -5.07
N ILE A 90 -3.33 1.28 -4.59
CA ILE A 90 -3.28 0.03 -5.35
C ILE A 90 -4.73 -0.36 -5.70
N PRO A 91 -5.11 -0.29 -6.98
CA PRO A 91 -6.44 -0.74 -7.40
C PRO A 91 -6.59 -2.25 -7.28
N LYS A 92 -7.83 -2.73 -7.34
CA LYS A 92 -8.08 -4.17 -7.39
C LYS A 92 -7.40 -4.79 -8.61
N MET A 93 -7.17 -6.10 -8.57
CA MET A 93 -6.56 -6.87 -9.65
C MET A 93 -5.13 -6.46 -9.96
N ASN A 94 -4.44 -5.90 -8.99
CA ASN A 94 -3.00 -5.65 -9.07
C ASN A 94 -2.32 -6.50 -8.00
N TRP A 95 -1.38 -7.34 -8.43
CA TRP A 95 -0.57 -8.14 -7.52
C TRP A 95 0.52 -7.23 -6.96
N ARG A 96 0.64 -7.19 -5.64
CA ARG A 96 1.64 -6.34 -5.02
C ARG A 96 2.40 -7.11 -3.94
N GLN A 97 3.65 -6.74 -3.76
CA GLN A 97 4.49 -7.32 -2.72
C GLN A 97 5.30 -6.21 -2.06
N LEU A 98 5.28 -6.19 -0.74
CA LEU A 98 6.11 -5.28 0.04
C LEU A 98 7.46 -5.94 0.26
N ARG A 99 8.53 -5.25 -0.11
CA ARG A 99 9.89 -5.78 -0.16
C ARG A 99 10.87 -4.87 0.57
N ASN A 100 12.02 -5.42 0.91
CA ASN A 100 13.16 -4.64 1.41
C ASN A 100 12.79 -3.72 2.56
N PHE A 101 12.13 -4.27 3.58
CA PHE A 101 11.81 -3.51 4.78
C PHE A 101 13.11 -3.02 5.42
N SER A 102 13.20 -1.72 5.69
CA SER A 102 14.31 -1.20 6.47
C SER A 102 14.14 -1.57 7.94
N THR A 103 15.19 -1.36 8.73
CA THR A 103 15.12 -1.56 10.18
C THR A 103 14.03 -0.63 10.74
N ASN A 104 13.17 -1.21 11.59
CA ASN A 104 12.08 -0.48 12.26
C ASN A 104 11.07 0.16 11.30
N ALA A 105 10.89 -0.40 10.11
CA ALA A 105 9.86 0.08 9.21
C ALA A 105 8.47 -0.21 9.78
N VAL A 106 7.56 0.76 9.63
CA VAL A 106 6.16 0.61 10.01
C VAL A 106 5.32 1.01 8.81
N VAL A 107 4.44 0.10 8.38
CA VAL A 107 3.62 0.30 7.19
C VAL A 107 2.16 0.24 7.57
N MET A 108 1.38 1.21 7.08
CA MET A 108 -0.07 1.24 7.28
C MET A 108 -0.75 0.95 5.95
N ILE A 109 -1.76 0.09 5.96
CA ILE A 109 -2.55 -0.23 4.78
C ILE A 109 -4.01 0.07 5.08
N LEU A 110 -4.59 0.93 4.25
CA LEU A 110 -6.00 1.29 4.31
C LEU A 110 -6.74 0.46 3.26
N ASN A 111 -7.85 -0.15 3.64
CA ASN A 111 -8.56 -1.10 2.79
C ASN A 111 -9.99 -0.63 2.54
N SER A 112 -10.47 -0.81 1.30
CA SER A 112 -11.83 -0.48 0.91
C SER A 112 -12.84 -1.53 1.35
N SER A 113 -12.38 -2.72 1.74
CA SER A 113 -13.25 -3.82 2.16
C SER A 113 -12.52 -4.69 3.16
N LYS A 114 -13.27 -5.58 3.81
CA LYS A 114 -12.65 -6.66 4.56
C LYS A 114 -12.06 -7.64 3.55
N LYS A 115 -10.80 -8.03 3.74
CA LYS A 115 -10.18 -9.00 2.85
C LYS A 115 -10.72 -10.39 3.17
N GLU A 116 -11.30 -11.04 2.19
CA GLU A 116 -11.75 -12.41 2.31
C GLU A 116 -10.86 -13.30 1.47
N GLU A 117 -10.51 -14.46 2.00
CA GLU A 117 -9.54 -15.35 1.35
C GLU A 117 -9.99 -15.76 -0.06
N SER A 118 -11.30 -15.95 -0.24
CA SER A 118 -11.83 -16.35 -1.54
C SER A 118 -11.62 -15.30 -2.64
N GLU A 119 -11.29 -14.06 -2.25
CA GLU A 119 -11.08 -12.96 -3.20
C GLU A 119 -9.60 -12.66 -3.42
N ILE A 120 -8.71 -13.41 -2.79
CA ILE A 120 -7.26 -13.20 -2.87
C ILE A 120 -6.66 -14.06 -3.97
N ILE A 121 -5.84 -13.43 -4.80
CA ILE A 121 -5.09 -14.10 -5.86
C ILE A 121 -3.63 -14.15 -5.40
N HIS A 122 -3.13 -15.36 -5.14
CA HIS A 122 -1.77 -15.54 -4.65
C HIS A 122 -0.76 -15.70 -5.77
N ASP A 123 -1.19 -16.15 -6.94
CA ASP A 123 -0.31 -16.43 -8.07
C ASP A 123 -0.53 -15.39 -9.17
N ILE A 124 0.55 -14.71 -9.56
CA ILE A 124 0.51 -13.67 -10.60
C ILE A 124 -0.11 -14.20 -11.89
N SER A 125 0.14 -15.46 -12.23
CA SER A 125 -0.36 -16.05 -13.47
C SER A 125 -1.89 -16.06 -13.54
N ASN A 126 -2.58 -15.90 -12.42
CA ASN A 126 -4.04 -15.90 -12.37
C ASN A 126 -4.66 -14.51 -12.54
N LEU A 127 -3.84 -13.48 -12.71
CA LEU A 127 -4.36 -12.11 -12.83
C LEU A 127 -5.12 -11.88 -14.14
N LEU A 128 -4.75 -12.59 -15.19
CA LEU A 128 -5.31 -12.39 -16.52
C LEU A 128 -6.37 -13.44 -16.89
N LYS A 129 -6.75 -14.26 -15.93
CA LYS A 129 -7.76 -15.31 -16.18
C LYS A 129 -9.15 -14.90 -15.74
#